data_7791b0fb547e5d27b0f3237f702fa1b5
#
_entry.id   7791b0fb547e5d27b0f3237f702fa1b5
#
_cell.length_a   1.000
_cell.length_b   1.000
_cell.length_c   1.000
_cell.angle_alpha   90.00
_cell.angle_beta   90.00
_cell.angle_gamma   90.00
#
_symmetry.space_group_name_H-M   'P 1'
#
loop_
_entity.id
_entity.type
_entity.pdbx_description
1 polymer ?
#
loop_
_entity_poly.entity_id
_entity_poly.type
_entity_poly.pdbx_seq_one_letter_code
_entity_poly.pdbx_strand_id
1 'polypeptide(L)'
;MTAMPTLETERLIIRPFALSDLDALHHLLDLEQADAETGTAGAQTREQRQAWLEWSVLNYAQLAWMFQPPYGDRAMVLKSSGELIGACGYVPALGPFGLLPTIQANEALARAARFAPEVGLYWQVARAHQRHGYASEAARALIAYAFAHINLKRIIATTTHDNAASIGVMQKAGMRIEANPLPVPPRFQVVGIREFDD
;
A
#
# COMPACT_ATOMS: atom_id res chain seq x y z
N MET A 1 -3.09 -13.44 15.27
CA MET A 1 -1.94 -12.54 15.13
C MET A 1 -2.06 -11.40 16.13
N THR A 2 -0.98 -10.86 16.63
CA THR A 2 -1.01 -9.61 17.40
C THR A 2 -1.21 -8.43 16.45
N ALA A 3 -1.83 -7.34 16.94
CA ALA A 3 -1.95 -6.13 16.13
C ALA A 3 -0.55 -5.64 15.71
N MET A 4 -0.42 -5.17 14.49
CA MET A 4 0.82 -4.61 13.99
C MET A 4 1.22 -3.37 14.80
N PRO A 5 2.43 -3.31 15.37
CA PRO A 5 2.88 -2.16 16.15
C PRO A 5 3.11 -0.92 15.27
N THR A 6 3.40 0.19 15.92
CA THR A 6 4.01 1.35 15.25
C THR A 6 5.40 0.93 14.75
N LEU A 7 5.71 1.25 13.50
CA LEU A 7 7.04 1.06 12.94
C LEU A 7 7.78 2.41 12.96
N GLU A 8 9.06 2.34 13.25
CA GLU A 8 9.95 3.49 13.17
C GLU A 8 11.04 3.26 12.14
N THR A 9 11.29 4.28 11.34
CA THR A 9 12.40 4.33 10.39
C THR A 9 13.38 5.45 10.78
N GLU A 10 14.30 5.79 9.94
CA GLU A 10 15.21 6.92 10.17
C GLU A 10 14.44 8.24 10.36
N ARG A 11 13.46 8.51 9.49
CA ARG A 11 12.75 9.79 9.42
C ARG A 11 11.26 9.72 9.72
N LEU A 12 10.65 8.49 9.72
CA LEU A 12 9.20 8.32 9.81
C LEU A 12 8.80 7.53 11.04
N ILE A 13 7.58 7.84 11.51
CA ILE A 13 6.76 7.00 12.38
C ILE A 13 5.58 6.52 11.54
N ILE A 14 5.44 5.20 11.38
CA ILE A 14 4.31 4.57 10.68
C ILE A 14 3.41 3.97 11.74
N ARG A 15 2.30 4.63 12.04
CA ARG A 15 1.40 4.26 13.13
C ARG A 15 -0.04 4.04 12.64
N PRO A 16 -0.88 3.33 13.39
CA PRO A 16 -2.32 3.35 13.14
C PRO A 16 -2.84 4.78 13.09
N PHE A 17 -3.86 5.02 12.27
CA PHE A 17 -4.60 6.28 12.34
C PHE A 17 -5.32 6.40 13.69
N ALA A 18 -5.48 7.63 14.15
CA ALA A 18 -6.35 8.02 15.25
C ALA A 18 -7.48 8.91 14.73
N LEU A 19 -8.61 8.98 15.45
CA LEU A 19 -9.73 9.84 15.04
C LEU A 19 -9.35 11.31 14.95
N SER A 20 -8.35 11.74 15.71
CA SER A 20 -7.76 13.09 15.66
C SER A 20 -7.02 13.41 14.35
N ASP A 21 -6.74 12.41 13.51
CA ASP A 21 -6.06 12.63 12.23
C ASP A 21 -7.01 13.12 11.13
N LEU A 22 -8.32 13.21 11.38
CA LEU A 22 -9.36 13.46 10.38
C LEU A 22 -9.05 14.66 9.48
N ASP A 23 -8.76 15.83 10.07
CA ASP A 23 -8.59 17.04 9.29
C ASP A 23 -7.33 17.01 8.41
N ALA A 24 -6.21 16.50 8.95
CA ALA A 24 -4.98 16.31 8.20
C ALA A 24 -5.16 15.28 7.08
N LEU A 25 -5.86 14.18 7.37
CA LEU A 25 -6.12 13.11 6.42
C LEU A 25 -7.04 13.56 5.29
N HIS A 26 -8.13 14.28 5.61
CA HIS A 26 -9.06 14.81 4.61
C HIS A 26 -8.35 15.84 3.72
N HIS A 27 -7.54 16.74 4.31
CA HIS A 27 -6.71 17.65 3.52
C HIS A 27 -5.81 16.89 2.54
N LEU A 28 -5.07 15.91 3.03
CA LEU A 28 -4.08 15.16 2.24
C LEU A 28 -4.71 14.32 1.13
N LEU A 29 -5.74 13.53 1.46
CA LEU A 29 -6.29 12.54 0.53
C LEU A 29 -7.38 13.08 -0.39
N ASP A 30 -8.11 14.10 0.05
CA ASP A 30 -9.31 14.57 -0.65
C ASP A 30 -9.16 15.95 -1.25
N LEU A 31 -8.50 16.88 -0.56
CA LEU A 31 -8.36 18.26 -1.05
C LEU A 31 -7.10 18.43 -1.90
N GLU A 32 -5.95 17.97 -1.40
CA GLU A 32 -4.67 18.16 -2.06
C GLU A 32 -4.52 17.27 -3.31
N GLN A 33 -5.16 16.11 -3.31
CA GLN A 33 -5.03 15.09 -4.36
C GLN A 33 -6.33 14.85 -5.15
N ALA A 34 -7.29 15.76 -5.05
CA ALA A 34 -8.57 15.67 -5.76
C ALA A 34 -8.41 15.45 -7.28
N ASP A 35 -7.34 16.00 -7.88
CA ASP A 35 -7.02 15.87 -9.29
C ASP A 35 -6.15 14.65 -9.62
N ALA A 36 -5.68 13.91 -8.61
CA ALA A 36 -4.87 12.74 -8.86
C ALA A 36 -5.77 11.58 -9.26
N GLU A 37 -5.54 10.99 -10.42
CA GLU A 37 -6.13 9.71 -10.84
C GLU A 37 -5.60 8.55 -9.97
N THR A 38 -5.59 8.76 -8.67
CA THR A 38 -5.20 7.76 -7.68
C THR A 38 -6.33 6.81 -7.44
N GLY A 39 -6.68 6.08 -8.37
CA GLY A 39 -7.37 4.80 -8.37
C GLY A 39 -8.33 4.41 -7.25
N THR A 40 -8.57 5.18 -6.24
CA THR A 40 -9.61 5.04 -5.23
C THR A 40 -10.75 6.02 -5.52
N ALA A 41 -11.94 5.71 -5.10
CA ALA A 41 -13.17 6.45 -5.37
C ALA A 41 -13.02 7.95 -5.08
N GLY A 42 -12.62 8.78 -6.02
CA GLY A 42 -12.62 10.25 -5.99
C GLY A 42 -12.39 10.97 -4.66
N ALA A 43 -12.31 12.26 -4.64
CA ALA A 43 -12.28 13.05 -3.41
C ALA A 43 -13.55 12.81 -2.58
N GLN A 44 -13.38 12.48 -1.31
CA GLN A 44 -14.49 12.27 -0.38
C GLN A 44 -14.83 13.57 0.37
N THR A 45 -16.11 13.71 0.77
CA THR A 45 -16.46 14.77 1.72
C THR A 45 -15.82 14.48 3.08
N ARG A 46 -15.75 15.50 3.93
CA ARG A 46 -15.21 15.34 5.28
C ARG A 46 -15.97 14.28 6.10
N GLU A 47 -17.29 14.22 5.95
CA GLU A 47 -18.15 13.22 6.61
C GLU A 47 -17.87 11.80 6.09
N GLN A 48 -17.67 11.63 4.78
CA GLN A 48 -17.29 10.34 4.18
C GLN A 48 -15.90 9.92 4.67
N ARG A 49 -14.94 10.86 4.74
CA ARG A 49 -13.59 10.58 5.25
C ARG A 49 -13.62 10.22 6.74
N GLN A 50 -14.49 10.87 7.52
CA GLN A 50 -14.69 10.51 8.93
C GLN A 50 -15.19 9.07 9.06
N ALA A 51 -16.25 8.70 8.35
CA ALA A 51 -16.78 7.34 8.38
C ALA A 51 -15.72 6.28 7.99
N TRP A 52 -14.92 6.59 6.96
CA TRP A 52 -13.80 5.74 6.55
C TRP A 52 -12.72 5.63 7.65
N LEU A 53 -12.39 6.74 8.32
CA LEU A 53 -11.41 6.76 9.40
C LEU A 53 -11.88 5.96 10.63
N GLU A 54 -13.13 6.12 11.03
CA GLU A 54 -13.75 5.35 12.10
C GLU A 54 -13.69 3.85 11.81
N TRP A 55 -14.05 3.44 10.58
CA TRP A 55 -13.93 2.07 10.12
C TRP A 55 -12.48 1.59 10.17
N SER A 56 -11.53 2.39 9.71
CA SER A 56 -10.11 2.03 9.68
C SER A 56 -9.55 1.80 11.09
N VAL A 57 -9.91 2.66 12.05
CA VAL A 57 -9.48 2.53 13.46
C VAL A 57 -10.05 1.27 14.10
N LEU A 58 -11.32 0.96 13.87
CA LEU A 58 -11.94 -0.28 14.34
C LEU A 58 -11.30 -1.52 13.70
N ASN A 59 -10.97 -1.44 12.41
CA ASN A 59 -10.49 -2.57 11.64
C ASN A 59 -9.14 -3.12 12.15
N TYR A 60 -8.26 -2.29 12.68
CA TYR A 60 -6.97 -2.76 13.19
C TYR A 60 -7.11 -3.85 14.26
N ALA A 61 -8.01 -3.63 15.23
CA ALA A 61 -8.26 -4.61 16.30
C ALA A 61 -9.03 -5.84 15.76
N GLN A 62 -9.99 -5.63 14.87
CA GLN A 62 -10.81 -6.71 14.31
C GLN A 62 -9.98 -7.68 13.46
N LEU A 63 -9.10 -7.18 12.60
CA LEU A 63 -8.21 -8.01 11.79
C LEU A 63 -7.27 -8.84 12.68
N ALA A 64 -6.70 -8.24 13.73
CA ALA A 64 -5.84 -8.96 14.67
C ALA A 64 -6.60 -10.08 15.37
N TRP A 65 -7.84 -9.81 15.81
CA TRP A 65 -8.70 -10.82 16.44
C TRP A 65 -9.05 -11.96 15.48
N MET A 66 -9.30 -11.67 14.21
CA MET A 66 -9.59 -12.67 13.18
C MET A 66 -8.35 -13.37 12.63
N PHE A 67 -7.16 -13.11 13.16
CA PHE A 67 -5.88 -13.64 12.64
C PHE A 67 -5.62 -13.30 11.17
N GLN A 68 -6.14 -12.17 10.70
CA GLN A 68 -5.90 -11.68 9.36
C GLN A 68 -4.62 -10.84 9.28
N PRO A 69 -4.01 -10.72 8.09
CA PRO A 69 -2.95 -9.73 7.86
C PRO A 69 -3.43 -8.34 8.29
N PRO A 70 -2.52 -7.46 8.76
CA PRO A 70 -2.88 -6.12 9.25
C PRO A 70 -3.20 -5.16 8.11
N TYR A 71 -4.21 -5.52 7.31
CA TYR A 71 -4.69 -4.68 6.22
C TYR A 71 -5.19 -3.34 6.73
N GLY A 72 -5.03 -2.33 5.88
CA GLY A 72 -5.48 -0.97 6.12
C GLY A 72 -4.32 0.02 6.09
N ASP A 73 -4.70 1.26 5.84
CA ASP A 73 -3.76 2.35 5.76
C ASP A 73 -3.31 2.78 7.15
N ARG A 74 -2.09 3.32 7.21
CA ARG A 74 -1.46 3.86 8.42
C ARG A 74 -0.91 5.23 8.13
N ALA A 75 -0.85 6.06 9.15
CA ALA A 75 -0.28 7.38 9.07
C ALA A 75 1.23 7.30 8.88
N MET A 76 1.76 8.04 7.90
CA MET A 76 3.19 8.38 7.81
C MET A 76 3.40 9.74 8.48
N VAL A 77 4.13 9.76 9.57
CA VAL A 77 4.40 10.96 10.37
C VAL A 77 5.89 11.26 10.35
N LEU A 78 6.27 12.52 10.10
CA LEU A 78 7.65 12.95 10.19
C LEU A 78 8.10 13.01 11.65
N LYS A 79 9.22 12.38 11.97
CA LYS A 79 9.83 12.46 13.33
C LYS A 79 10.23 13.87 13.72
N SER A 80 10.68 14.66 12.74
CA SER A 80 11.22 16.01 12.99
C SER A 80 10.17 17.05 13.38
N SER A 81 8.94 16.90 12.87
CA SER A 81 7.86 17.88 13.07
C SER A 81 6.63 17.32 13.74
N GLY A 82 6.46 16.00 13.76
CA GLY A 82 5.21 15.35 14.16
C GLY A 82 4.08 15.48 13.13
N GLU A 83 4.37 15.99 11.94
CA GLU A 83 3.41 16.22 10.86
C GLU A 83 3.01 14.92 10.18
N LEU A 84 1.71 14.72 9.94
CA LEU A 84 1.17 13.65 9.12
C LEU A 84 1.37 14.03 7.64
N ILE A 85 2.28 13.34 6.96
CA ILE A 85 2.70 13.65 5.58
C ILE A 85 2.20 12.65 4.55
N GLY A 86 1.50 11.60 4.97
CA GLY A 86 1.06 10.56 4.05
C GLY A 86 0.33 9.41 4.70
N ALA A 87 -0.07 8.48 3.86
CA ALA A 87 -0.67 7.22 4.23
C ALA A 87 0.08 6.06 3.54
N CYS A 88 0.22 4.94 4.21
CA CYS A 88 0.79 3.72 3.65
C CYS A 88 0.25 2.50 4.39
N GLY A 89 0.32 1.33 3.77
CA GLY A 89 -0.18 0.12 4.46
C GLY A 89 -0.25 -1.09 3.56
N TYR A 90 -0.82 -2.16 4.10
CA TYR A 90 -1.12 -3.37 3.36
C TYR A 90 -2.55 -3.33 2.85
N VAL A 91 -2.74 -3.73 1.60
CA VAL A 91 -4.05 -3.81 0.97
C VAL A 91 -4.29 -5.22 0.42
N PRO A 92 -5.50 -5.75 0.51
CA PRO A 92 -5.83 -6.97 -0.21
C PRO A 92 -5.77 -6.67 -1.71
N ALA A 93 -5.05 -7.49 -2.46
CA ALA A 93 -4.96 -7.40 -3.90
C ALA A 93 -5.52 -8.66 -4.54
N LEU A 94 -6.43 -8.49 -5.47
CA LEU A 94 -7.03 -9.59 -6.22
C LEU A 94 -6.82 -9.34 -7.71
N GLY A 95 -6.09 -10.23 -8.37
CA GLY A 95 -5.74 -10.06 -9.77
C GLY A 95 -5.22 -11.31 -10.45
N PRO A 96 -4.98 -11.25 -11.77
CA PRO A 96 -4.50 -12.38 -12.55
C PRO A 96 -2.97 -12.54 -12.42
N PHE A 97 -2.48 -12.61 -11.19
CA PHE A 97 -1.04 -12.63 -10.89
C PHE A 97 -0.31 -13.83 -11.46
N GLY A 98 -0.99 -14.96 -11.71
CA GLY A 98 -0.41 -16.12 -12.35
C GLY A 98 0.10 -15.88 -13.78
N LEU A 99 -0.25 -14.75 -14.41
CA LEU A 99 0.27 -14.34 -15.72
C LEU A 99 1.66 -13.68 -15.65
N LEU A 100 2.11 -13.33 -14.46
CA LEU A 100 3.39 -12.66 -14.26
C LEU A 100 4.52 -13.70 -14.22
N PRO A 101 5.64 -13.49 -14.95
CA PRO A 101 6.74 -14.45 -15.04
C PRO A 101 7.26 -14.96 -13.70
N THR A 102 7.39 -14.09 -12.71
CA THR A 102 7.84 -14.46 -11.36
C THR A 102 6.85 -15.38 -10.63
N ILE A 103 5.55 -15.25 -10.90
CA ILE A 103 4.50 -15.97 -10.16
C ILE A 103 4.02 -17.19 -10.96
N GLN A 104 4.23 -17.19 -12.27
CA GLN A 104 3.76 -18.20 -13.18
C GLN A 104 4.33 -19.59 -12.81
N ALA A 105 3.49 -20.44 -12.25
CA ALA A 105 3.76 -21.86 -12.13
C ALA A 105 3.27 -22.53 -13.41
N ASN A 106 4.12 -23.07 -14.25
CA ASN A 106 3.88 -23.91 -15.45
C ASN A 106 2.41 -24.36 -15.72
N GLU A 107 1.47 -23.44 -15.58
CA GLU A 107 0.04 -23.68 -15.71
C GLU A 107 -0.46 -23.24 -17.09
N ALA A 108 -1.53 -23.89 -17.56
CA ALA A 108 -2.20 -23.46 -18.78
C ALA A 108 -2.68 -22.00 -18.63
N LEU A 109 -2.55 -21.18 -19.67
CA LEU A 109 -2.88 -19.75 -19.68
C LEU A 109 -4.28 -19.44 -19.09
N ALA A 110 -5.29 -20.27 -19.42
CA ALA A 110 -6.65 -20.12 -18.90
C ALA A 110 -6.74 -20.25 -17.36
N ARG A 111 -5.81 -21.00 -16.74
CA ARG A 111 -5.72 -21.14 -15.30
C ARG A 111 -4.90 -20.01 -14.70
N ALA A 112 -3.77 -19.64 -15.31
CA ALA A 112 -2.92 -18.54 -14.90
C ALA A 112 -3.65 -17.18 -14.93
N ALA A 113 -4.62 -16.99 -15.84
CA ALA A 113 -5.45 -15.80 -15.94
C ALA A 113 -6.56 -15.69 -14.86
N ARG A 114 -6.72 -16.71 -14.01
CA ARG A 114 -7.67 -16.62 -12.89
C ARG A 114 -7.14 -15.69 -11.82
N PHE A 115 -8.06 -14.97 -11.18
CA PHE A 115 -7.71 -14.06 -10.12
C PHE A 115 -7.29 -14.83 -8.85
N ALA A 116 -6.15 -14.45 -8.31
CA ALA A 116 -5.60 -14.96 -7.07
C ALA A 116 -5.41 -13.81 -6.06
N PRO A 117 -5.57 -14.06 -4.75
CA PRO A 117 -5.31 -13.07 -3.73
C PRO A 117 -3.81 -12.94 -3.47
N GLU A 118 -3.35 -11.72 -3.29
CA GLU A 118 -2.01 -11.37 -2.81
C GLU A 118 -2.10 -10.26 -1.76
N VAL A 119 -1.03 -10.07 -1.00
CA VAL A 119 -0.89 -8.92 -0.12
C VAL A 119 -0.21 -7.80 -0.91
N GLY A 120 -0.91 -6.69 -1.04
CA GLY A 120 -0.42 -5.51 -1.73
C GLY A 120 0.11 -4.44 -0.78
N LEU A 121 0.92 -3.53 -1.32
CA LEU A 121 1.36 -2.30 -0.66
C LEU A 121 0.62 -1.10 -1.25
N TYR A 122 0.32 -0.16 -0.38
CA TYR A 122 -0.21 1.15 -0.71
C TYR A 122 0.67 2.24 -0.10
N TRP A 123 0.83 3.34 -0.81
CA TRP A 123 1.44 4.57 -0.31
C TRP A 123 0.88 5.79 -1.03
N GLN A 124 0.75 6.87 -0.28
CA GLN A 124 0.40 8.19 -0.76
C GLN A 124 1.10 9.24 0.11
N VAL A 125 1.73 10.23 -0.50
CA VAL A 125 2.51 11.27 0.20
C VAL A 125 2.01 12.64 -0.25
N ALA A 126 1.84 13.56 0.69
CA ALA A 126 1.47 14.95 0.46
C ALA A 126 2.40 15.59 -0.57
N ARG A 127 1.87 16.45 -1.45
CA ARG A 127 2.62 17.05 -2.57
C ARG A 127 3.89 17.75 -2.10
N ALA A 128 3.81 18.47 -0.98
CA ALA A 128 4.96 19.17 -0.39
C ALA A 128 6.09 18.23 0.06
N HIS A 129 5.78 16.97 0.33
CA HIS A 129 6.70 15.97 0.84
C HIS A 129 7.09 14.88 -0.19
N GLN A 130 6.62 15.01 -1.42
CA GLN A 130 7.00 14.10 -2.51
C GLN A 130 8.47 14.29 -2.89
N ARG A 131 9.04 13.26 -3.57
CA ARG A 131 10.44 13.24 -4.06
C ARG A 131 11.53 13.30 -2.98
N HIS A 132 11.18 13.27 -1.69
CA HIS A 132 12.12 13.19 -0.56
C HIS A 132 12.47 11.74 -0.17
N GLY A 133 11.89 10.74 -0.83
CA GLY A 133 12.16 9.32 -0.57
C GLY A 133 11.30 8.70 0.54
N TYR A 134 10.38 9.43 1.15
CA TYR A 134 9.55 8.95 2.26
C TYR A 134 8.71 7.72 1.88
N ALA A 135 8.06 7.70 0.70
CA ALA A 135 7.31 6.53 0.24
C ALA A 135 8.19 5.28 0.14
N SER A 136 9.41 5.41 -0.39
CA SER A 136 10.35 4.28 -0.51
C SER A 136 10.85 3.81 0.84
N GLU A 137 11.04 4.72 1.80
CA GLU A 137 11.41 4.40 3.18
C GLU A 137 10.30 3.64 3.89
N ALA A 138 9.06 4.11 3.78
CA ALA A 138 7.88 3.45 4.33
C ALA A 138 7.65 2.06 3.70
N ALA A 139 7.76 1.96 2.37
CA ALA A 139 7.60 0.69 1.67
C ALA A 139 8.62 -0.35 2.13
N ARG A 140 9.91 0.02 2.29
CA ARG A 140 10.93 -0.88 2.82
C ARG A 140 10.63 -1.35 4.24
N ALA A 141 10.17 -0.46 5.11
CA ALA A 141 9.82 -0.83 6.48
C ALA A 141 8.62 -1.81 6.52
N LEU A 142 7.61 -1.57 5.68
CA LEU A 142 6.46 -2.48 5.55
C LEU A 142 6.89 -3.84 4.98
N ILE A 143 7.72 -3.88 3.93
CA ILE A 143 8.24 -5.14 3.37
C ILE A 143 9.03 -5.93 4.43
N ALA A 144 9.93 -5.26 5.16
CA ALA A 144 10.69 -5.90 6.22
C ALA A 144 9.78 -6.49 7.31
N TYR A 145 8.75 -5.75 7.73
CA TYR A 145 7.78 -6.23 8.71
C TYR A 145 6.96 -7.41 8.17
N ALA A 146 6.54 -7.35 6.89
CA ALA A 146 5.77 -8.40 6.25
C ALA A 146 6.53 -9.74 6.25
N PHE A 147 7.80 -9.71 5.94
CA PHE A 147 8.62 -10.92 5.92
C PHE A 147 8.98 -11.40 7.33
N ALA A 148 9.42 -10.51 8.21
CA ALA A 148 9.89 -10.90 9.54
C ALA A 148 8.78 -11.31 10.52
N HIS A 149 7.58 -10.72 10.40
CA HIS A 149 6.53 -10.88 11.42
C HIS A 149 5.22 -11.45 10.89
N ILE A 150 4.87 -11.21 9.62
CA ILE A 150 3.68 -11.79 9.00
C ILE A 150 4.05 -13.12 8.30
N ASN A 151 5.34 -13.34 8.05
CA ASN A 151 5.87 -14.53 7.36
C ASN A 151 5.27 -14.71 5.95
N LEU A 152 5.17 -13.61 5.21
CA LEU A 152 4.67 -13.64 3.85
C LEU A 152 5.72 -14.27 2.91
N LYS A 153 5.26 -15.06 1.95
CA LYS A 153 6.10 -15.54 0.85
C LYS A 153 6.52 -14.40 -0.08
N ARG A 154 5.59 -13.50 -0.38
CA ARG A 154 5.81 -12.33 -1.25
C ARG A 154 4.84 -11.20 -0.92
N ILE A 155 5.19 -10.03 -1.43
CA ILE A 155 4.36 -8.83 -1.38
C ILE A 155 4.42 -8.15 -2.73
N ILE A 156 3.32 -7.52 -3.14
CA ILE A 156 3.20 -6.85 -4.42
C ILE A 156 2.86 -5.38 -4.27
N ALA A 157 3.02 -4.63 -5.34
CA ALA A 157 2.44 -3.29 -5.50
C ALA A 157 2.02 -3.14 -6.96
N THR A 158 0.94 -2.42 -7.23
CA THR A 158 0.39 -2.28 -8.58
C THR A 158 0.17 -0.82 -8.94
N THR A 159 0.35 -0.50 -10.23
CA THR A 159 0.12 0.87 -10.74
C THR A 159 -0.13 0.85 -12.26
N THR A 160 -0.36 2.03 -12.82
CA THR A 160 -0.45 2.26 -14.27
C THR A 160 0.92 2.49 -14.91
N HIS A 161 1.04 2.36 -16.23
CA HIS A 161 2.31 2.55 -16.97
C HIS A 161 2.86 3.97 -16.85
N ASP A 162 2.01 4.95 -16.74
CA ASP A 162 2.35 6.38 -16.69
C ASP A 162 2.73 6.86 -15.27
N ASN A 163 2.48 6.07 -14.24
CA ASN A 163 2.84 6.41 -12.87
C ASN A 163 4.32 6.12 -12.56
N ALA A 164 5.21 6.87 -13.20
CA ALA A 164 6.65 6.75 -13.00
C ALA A 164 7.08 6.96 -11.54
N ALA A 165 6.32 7.75 -10.77
CA ALA A 165 6.60 7.98 -9.35
C ALA A 165 6.45 6.70 -8.53
N SER A 166 5.32 5.99 -8.67
CA SER A 166 5.10 4.70 -7.98
C SER A 166 6.07 3.62 -8.46
N ILE A 167 6.34 3.54 -9.77
CA ILE A 167 7.34 2.61 -10.32
C ILE A 167 8.71 2.87 -9.67
N GLY A 168 9.12 4.13 -9.53
CA GLY A 168 10.36 4.49 -8.86
C GLY A 168 10.40 4.13 -7.36
N VAL A 169 9.26 4.18 -6.67
CA VAL A 169 9.15 3.69 -5.29
C VAL A 169 9.35 2.18 -5.24
N MET A 170 8.66 1.42 -6.10
CA MET A 170 8.80 -0.04 -6.18
C MET A 170 10.26 -0.46 -6.40
N GLN A 171 10.94 0.16 -7.38
CA GLN A 171 12.35 -0.11 -7.68
C GLN A 171 13.26 0.16 -6.48
N LYS A 172 13.09 1.31 -5.80
CA LYS A 172 13.85 1.68 -4.60
C LYS A 172 13.54 0.79 -3.39
N ALA A 173 12.39 0.17 -3.38
CA ALA A 173 12.00 -0.82 -2.37
C ALA A 173 12.51 -2.24 -2.70
N GLY A 174 13.27 -2.41 -3.80
CA GLY A 174 13.86 -3.68 -4.20
C GLY A 174 12.85 -4.64 -4.86
N MET A 175 11.74 -4.11 -5.38
CA MET A 175 10.75 -4.92 -6.08
C MET A 175 11.16 -5.16 -7.53
N ARG A 176 10.96 -6.36 -8.03
CA ARG A 176 11.04 -6.69 -9.47
C ARG A 176 9.81 -6.10 -10.15
N ILE A 177 10.02 -5.44 -11.28
CA ILE A 177 8.95 -4.81 -12.06
C ILE A 177 8.56 -5.70 -13.22
N GLU A 178 7.29 -6.05 -13.30
CA GLU A 178 6.71 -6.84 -14.38
C GLU A 178 5.47 -6.14 -14.96
N ALA A 179 5.24 -6.32 -16.24
CA ALA A 179 4.04 -5.81 -16.91
C ALA A 179 2.94 -6.88 -16.91
N ASN A 180 1.72 -6.46 -16.61
CA ASN A 180 0.56 -7.30 -16.83
C ASN A 180 0.30 -7.41 -18.34
N PRO A 181 0.26 -8.62 -18.91
CA PRO A 181 0.01 -8.80 -20.35
C PRO A 181 -1.44 -8.50 -20.74
N LEU A 182 -2.35 -8.34 -19.77
CA LEU A 182 -3.76 -8.03 -20.04
C LEU A 182 -4.00 -6.52 -19.92
N PRO A 183 -4.93 -5.96 -20.72
CA PRO A 183 -5.28 -4.53 -20.64
C PRO A 183 -6.10 -4.19 -19.38
N VAL A 184 -6.61 -5.17 -18.68
CA VAL A 184 -7.45 -5.02 -17.49
C VAL A 184 -6.96 -5.93 -16.35
N PRO A 185 -7.15 -5.54 -15.10
CA PRO A 185 -7.65 -4.24 -14.64
C PRO A 185 -6.64 -3.10 -14.90
N PRO A 186 -7.06 -1.86 -15.16
CA PRO A 186 -6.16 -0.76 -15.53
C PRO A 186 -5.02 -0.52 -14.52
N ARG A 187 -5.28 -0.68 -13.24
CA ARG A 187 -4.30 -0.50 -12.15
C ARG A 187 -3.31 -1.63 -11.97
N PHE A 188 -3.43 -2.67 -12.77
CA PHE A 188 -2.55 -3.83 -12.81
C PHE A 188 -1.59 -3.81 -13.99
N GLN A 189 -1.41 -2.68 -14.65
CA GLN A 189 -0.56 -2.57 -15.83
C GLN A 189 0.91 -2.83 -15.48
N VAL A 190 1.35 -2.34 -14.32
CA VAL A 190 2.70 -2.58 -13.79
C VAL A 190 2.57 -3.17 -12.40
N VAL A 191 3.29 -4.26 -12.16
CA VAL A 191 3.31 -4.95 -10.89
C VAL A 191 4.75 -5.03 -10.37
N GLY A 192 4.98 -4.45 -9.21
CA GLY A 192 6.20 -4.67 -8.42
C GLY A 192 6.02 -5.91 -7.56
N ILE A 193 7.00 -6.81 -7.57
CA ILE A 193 6.99 -8.06 -6.82
C ILE A 193 8.24 -8.12 -5.96
N ARG A 194 8.09 -8.39 -4.67
CA ARG A 194 9.19 -8.72 -3.77
C ARG A 194 8.89 -10.05 -3.10
N GLU A 195 9.75 -11.03 -3.30
CA GLU A 195 9.70 -12.32 -2.63
C GLU A 195 10.62 -12.32 -1.42
N PHE A 196 10.31 -13.17 -0.46
CA PHE A 196 11.21 -13.46 0.64
C PHE A 196 12.42 -14.18 0.07
N ASP A 197 13.59 -13.61 0.22
CA ASP A 197 14.86 -14.24 -0.17
C ASP A 197 15.24 -15.22 0.95
N ASP A 198 15.33 -16.53 0.61
CA ASP A 198 15.79 -17.59 1.49
C ASP A 198 17.27 -17.42 1.89
#